data_990f3f48088a1bf528c504a4a6323d8b
#
_entry.id   990f3f48088a1bf528c504a4a6323d8b
#
_cell.length_a   1.000
_cell.length_b   1.000
_cell.length_c   1.000
_cell.angle_alpha   90.00
_cell.angle_beta   90.00
_cell.angle_gamma   90.00
#
_symmetry.space_group_name_H-M   'P 1'
#
loop_
_entity.id
_entity.type
_entity.pdbx_description
1 polymer ?
#
loop_
_entity_poly.entity_id
_entity_poly.type
_entity_poly.pdbx_seq_one_letter_code
_entity_poly.pdbx_strand_id
1 'polypeptide(L)'
;MSIRYRKVQNKIENSNGYQKWYGKAVILSTVSTKDLAEELSHSTTVTRADIMAVLAELTVAMHNHLLNSHKVVIDGLGTFRPGLICKSADDEKSFNANNIKGYRIVYRTGFFTKSLLQGASAELMPEAKKNKSTTPTE
;
A
#
# COMPACT_ATOMS: atom_id res chain seq x y z
N MET A 1 17.41 -9.52 -0.55
CA MET A 1 16.48 -8.48 -1.07
C MET A 1 16.53 -7.28 -0.14
N SER A 2 16.63 -6.06 -0.67
CA SER A 2 16.71 -4.85 0.13
C SER A 2 15.62 -3.85 -0.26
N ILE A 3 15.03 -3.20 0.74
CA ILE A 3 14.11 -2.09 0.54
C ILE A 3 14.94 -0.81 0.46
N ARG A 4 14.85 -0.10 -0.66
CA ARG A 4 15.58 1.13 -0.86
C ARG A 4 14.88 2.30 -0.17
N TYR A 5 15.65 3.16 0.49
CA TYR A 5 15.13 4.32 1.18
C TYR A 5 15.97 5.57 0.90
N ARG A 6 15.37 6.73 1.10
CA ARG A 6 16.04 8.04 1.15
C ARG A 6 15.77 8.72 2.48
N LYS A 7 16.69 9.55 2.91
CA LYS A 7 16.51 10.39 4.09
C LYS A 7 15.65 11.60 3.74
N VAL A 8 14.65 11.89 4.56
CA VAL A 8 13.74 13.03 4.38
C VAL A 8 13.64 13.76 5.71
N GLN A 9 13.72 15.09 5.67
CA GLN A 9 13.51 15.92 6.85
C GLN A 9 12.01 16.24 6.99
N ASN A 10 11.47 16.11 8.18
CA ASN A 10 10.12 16.53 8.47
C ASN A 10 10.04 18.06 8.55
N LYS A 11 9.31 18.67 7.62
CA LYS A 11 9.08 20.12 7.53
C LYS A 11 7.70 20.55 8.01
N ILE A 12 6.93 19.63 8.62
CA ILE A 12 5.59 19.94 9.14
C ILE A 12 5.77 20.63 10.49
N GLU A 13 5.50 21.92 10.52
CA GLU A 13 5.47 22.73 11.75
C GLU A 13 4.43 22.16 12.71
N ASN A 14 4.66 22.29 14.02
CA ASN A 14 3.81 21.77 15.09
C ASN A 14 3.68 20.23 15.18
N SER A 15 4.50 19.46 14.44
CA SER A 15 4.60 18.02 14.66
C SER A 15 5.71 17.68 15.67
N ASN A 16 5.51 16.63 16.48
CA ASN A 16 6.52 16.13 17.44
C ASN A 16 7.85 15.72 16.79
N GLY A 17 7.87 15.66 15.45
CA GLY A 17 9.05 15.31 14.66
C GLY A 17 9.57 16.44 13.78
N TYR A 18 9.19 17.70 14.01
CA TYR A 18 9.65 18.84 13.23
C TYR A 18 11.18 18.90 13.16
N GLN A 19 11.73 19.12 11.98
CA GLN A 19 13.17 19.11 11.65
C GLN A 19 13.90 17.77 11.87
N LYS A 20 13.24 16.72 12.36
CA LYS A 20 13.86 15.39 12.49
C LYS A 20 13.94 14.69 11.13
N TRP A 21 14.95 13.84 10.99
CA TRP A 21 15.15 13.04 9.78
C TRP A 21 14.51 11.65 9.94
N TYR A 22 13.91 11.15 8.87
CA TYR A 22 13.34 9.80 8.79
C TYR A 22 13.60 9.16 7.44
N GLY A 23 13.54 7.83 7.41
CA GLY A 23 13.66 7.05 6.18
C GLY A 23 12.32 7.00 5.45
N LYS A 24 12.30 7.33 4.16
CA LYS A 24 11.15 7.13 3.28
C LYS A 24 11.50 6.11 2.22
N ALA A 25 10.70 5.02 2.12
CA ALA A 25 10.90 4.02 1.08
C ALA A 25 10.81 4.65 -0.32
N VAL A 26 11.67 4.19 -1.21
CA VAL A 26 11.69 4.62 -2.62
C VAL A 26 11.05 3.54 -3.46
N ILE A 27 10.01 3.91 -4.20
CA ILE A 27 9.37 3.05 -5.18
C ILE A 27 10.14 3.17 -6.49
N LEU A 28 10.70 2.08 -6.96
CA LEU A 28 11.52 2.05 -8.18
C LEU A 28 10.69 1.89 -9.44
N SER A 29 9.68 1.04 -9.38
CA SER A 29 8.81 0.72 -10.51
C SER A 29 7.45 0.25 -10.01
N THR A 30 6.48 0.23 -10.90
CA THR A 30 5.18 -0.37 -10.65
C THR A 30 5.07 -1.68 -11.43
N VAL A 31 4.76 -2.76 -10.75
CA VAL A 31 4.45 -4.05 -11.36
C VAL A 31 2.94 -4.13 -11.56
N SER A 32 2.48 -4.31 -12.78
CA SER A 32 1.04 -4.38 -13.11
C SER A 32 0.49 -5.80 -12.90
N THR A 33 -0.85 -5.91 -12.89
CA THR A 33 -1.52 -7.24 -12.88
C THR A 33 -1.11 -8.10 -14.08
N LYS A 34 -0.84 -7.48 -15.22
CA LYS A 34 -0.39 -8.19 -16.43
C LYS A 34 1.01 -8.77 -16.24
N ASP A 35 1.91 -8.01 -15.63
CA ASP A 35 3.28 -8.44 -15.36
C ASP A 35 3.28 -9.60 -14.33
N LEU A 36 2.45 -9.50 -13.30
CA LEU A 36 2.25 -10.59 -12.34
C LEU A 36 1.66 -11.85 -12.99
N ALA A 37 0.69 -11.70 -13.88
CA ALA A 37 0.10 -12.83 -14.59
C ALA A 37 1.11 -13.50 -15.54
N GLU A 38 1.98 -12.73 -16.17
CA GLU A 38 3.09 -13.24 -16.97
C GLU A 38 4.06 -14.07 -16.12
N GLU A 39 4.54 -13.49 -15.01
CA GLU A 39 5.44 -14.16 -14.08
C GLU A 39 4.86 -15.47 -13.54
N LEU A 40 3.58 -15.45 -13.15
CA LEU A 40 2.89 -16.62 -12.64
C LEU A 40 2.70 -17.69 -13.71
N SER A 41 2.46 -17.33 -14.98
CA SER A 41 2.33 -18.29 -16.08
C SER A 41 3.63 -19.04 -16.36
N HIS A 42 4.79 -18.41 -16.12
CA HIS A 42 6.10 -19.08 -16.26
C HIS A 42 6.40 -20.06 -15.12
N SER A 43 5.78 -19.88 -13.96
CA SER A 43 6.00 -20.72 -12.77
C SER A 43 4.90 -21.76 -12.53
N THR A 44 3.84 -21.77 -13.35
CA THR A 44 2.70 -22.68 -13.23
C THR A 44 2.33 -23.25 -14.62
N THR A 45 1.44 -24.24 -14.63
CA THR A 45 0.87 -24.78 -15.89
C THR A 45 -0.35 -24.01 -16.39
N VAL A 46 -0.74 -22.93 -15.67
CA VAL A 46 -1.93 -22.11 -15.98
C VAL A 46 -1.55 -21.03 -16.99
N THR A 47 -2.40 -20.78 -17.96
CA THR A 47 -2.15 -19.73 -18.98
C THR A 47 -2.28 -18.34 -18.37
N ARG A 48 -1.60 -17.36 -18.96
CA ARG A 48 -1.72 -15.94 -18.55
C ARG A 48 -3.19 -15.44 -18.59
N ALA A 49 -3.96 -15.91 -19.57
CA ALA A 49 -5.36 -15.53 -19.70
C ALA A 49 -6.21 -16.04 -18.53
N ASP A 50 -6.01 -17.29 -18.14
CA ASP A 50 -6.72 -17.88 -17.01
C ASP A 50 -6.34 -17.19 -15.68
N ILE A 51 -5.06 -16.88 -15.49
CA ILE A 51 -4.59 -16.13 -14.32
C ILE A 51 -5.25 -14.75 -14.25
N MET A 52 -5.32 -14.04 -15.38
CA MET A 52 -5.98 -12.73 -15.46
C MET A 52 -7.47 -12.84 -15.10
N ALA A 53 -8.16 -13.88 -15.60
CA ALA A 53 -9.57 -14.12 -15.27
C ALA A 53 -9.75 -14.39 -13.77
N VAL A 54 -8.93 -15.25 -13.17
CA VAL A 54 -8.96 -15.55 -11.73
C VAL A 54 -8.71 -14.29 -10.89
N LEU A 55 -7.74 -13.45 -11.24
CA LEU A 55 -7.46 -12.21 -10.51
C LEU A 55 -8.60 -11.19 -10.63
N ALA A 56 -9.27 -11.14 -11.77
CA ALA A 56 -10.45 -10.29 -11.97
C ALA A 56 -11.61 -10.76 -11.07
N GLU A 57 -11.94 -12.05 -11.11
CA GLU A 57 -13.00 -12.63 -10.30
C GLU A 57 -12.69 -12.54 -8.80
N LEU A 58 -11.43 -12.73 -8.38
CA LEU A 58 -11.01 -12.52 -7.01
C LEU A 58 -11.34 -11.10 -6.53
N THR A 59 -11.08 -10.11 -7.37
CA THR A 59 -11.38 -8.71 -7.05
C THR A 59 -12.87 -8.48 -6.82
N VAL A 60 -13.72 -9.05 -7.69
CA VAL A 60 -15.17 -8.95 -7.58
C VAL A 60 -15.67 -9.66 -6.31
N ALA A 61 -15.21 -10.88 -6.06
CA ALA A 61 -15.58 -11.65 -4.88
C ALA A 61 -15.18 -10.92 -3.58
N MET A 62 -13.96 -10.36 -3.53
CA MET A 62 -13.49 -9.58 -2.38
C MET A 62 -14.36 -8.35 -2.12
N HIS A 63 -14.70 -7.59 -3.16
CA HIS A 63 -15.57 -6.42 -3.04
C HIS A 63 -16.93 -6.79 -2.49
N ASN A 64 -17.55 -7.84 -3.02
CA ASN A 64 -18.87 -8.30 -2.56
C ASN A 64 -18.85 -8.65 -1.07
N HIS A 65 -17.84 -9.38 -0.61
CA HIS A 65 -17.73 -9.73 0.81
C HIS A 65 -17.44 -8.52 1.70
N LEU A 66 -16.55 -7.63 1.29
CA LEU A 66 -16.21 -6.43 2.07
C LEU A 66 -17.39 -5.47 2.18
N LEU A 67 -18.18 -5.29 1.13
CA LEU A 67 -19.40 -4.46 1.13
C LEU A 67 -20.48 -5.05 2.04
N ASN A 68 -20.52 -6.37 2.20
CA ASN A 68 -21.41 -7.07 3.13
C ASN A 68 -20.84 -7.14 4.56
N SER A 69 -19.86 -6.28 4.89
CA SER A 69 -19.23 -6.22 6.22
C SER A 69 -18.46 -7.48 6.63
N HIS A 70 -18.11 -8.33 5.68
CA HIS A 70 -17.27 -9.49 5.95
C HIS A 70 -15.79 -9.13 5.91
N LYS A 71 -15.02 -9.81 6.76
CA LYS A 71 -13.56 -9.83 6.70
C LYS A 71 -13.11 -10.89 5.70
N VAL A 72 -12.24 -10.54 4.76
CA VAL A 72 -11.64 -11.49 3.81
C VAL A 72 -10.21 -11.81 4.26
N VAL A 73 -9.91 -13.10 4.37
CA VAL A 73 -8.57 -13.61 4.70
C VAL A 73 -8.05 -14.37 3.48
N ILE A 74 -6.86 -14.01 3.02
CA ILE A 74 -6.12 -14.77 1.99
C ILE A 74 -4.87 -15.29 2.67
N ASP A 75 -4.79 -16.60 2.82
CA ASP A 75 -3.68 -17.27 3.49
C ASP A 75 -2.35 -16.93 2.81
N GLY A 76 -1.35 -16.61 3.60
CA GLY A 76 -0.04 -16.15 3.12
C GLY A 76 0.02 -14.67 2.75
N LEU A 77 -1.05 -14.08 2.26
CA LEU A 77 -1.10 -12.66 1.90
C LEU A 77 -1.50 -11.77 3.08
N GLY A 78 -2.68 -12.01 3.65
CA GLY A 78 -3.14 -11.22 4.79
C GLY A 78 -4.65 -11.10 4.91
N THR A 79 -5.06 -10.11 5.66
CA THR A 79 -6.46 -9.87 6.02
C THR A 79 -6.91 -8.50 5.55
N PHE A 80 -8.06 -8.48 4.88
CA PHE A 80 -8.75 -7.27 4.44
C PHE A 80 -10.05 -7.12 5.22
N ARG A 81 -10.33 -5.94 5.74
CA ARG A 81 -11.57 -5.65 6.43
C ARG A 81 -12.10 -4.27 6.09
N PRO A 82 -13.41 -4.06 6.06
CA PRO A 82 -13.99 -2.74 5.91
C PRO A 82 -13.68 -1.87 7.15
N GLY A 83 -13.56 -0.59 6.96
CA GLY A 83 -13.40 0.42 8.01
C GLY A 83 -14.19 1.66 7.65
N LEU A 84 -14.66 2.37 8.65
CA LEU A 84 -15.40 3.60 8.50
C LEU A 84 -14.48 4.81 8.67
N ILE A 85 -14.78 5.88 7.95
CA ILE A 85 -14.22 7.21 8.16
C ILE A 85 -15.35 8.06 8.74
N CYS A 86 -15.24 8.41 10.02
CA CYS A 86 -16.31 9.09 10.74
C CYS A 86 -15.85 10.45 11.25
N LYS A 87 -16.80 11.39 11.35
CA LYS A 87 -16.69 12.59 12.18
C LYS A 87 -17.15 12.21 13.58
N SER A 88 -16.40 12.61 14.61
CA SER A 88 -16.80 12.42 16.01
C SER A 88 -18.07 13.20 16.33
N ALA A 89 -18.83 12.71 17.29
CA ALA A 89 -19.95 13.39 17.92
C ALA A 89 -19.64 13.54 19.42
N ASP A 90 -20.30 14.49 20.09
CA ASP A 90 -20.00 14.79 21.49
C ASP A 90 -20.59 13.74 22.45
N ASP A 91 -21.67 13.08 22.02
CA ASP A 91 -22.29 12.00 22.79
C ASP A 91 -22.82 10.88 21.86
N GLU A 92 -23.13 9.71 22.45
CA GLU A 92 -23.61 8.54 21.73
C GLU A 92 -24.93 8.79 20.98
N LYS A 93 -25.84 9.59 21.55
CA LYS A 93 -27.16 9.86 20.96
C LYS A 93 -27.09 10.78 19.76
N SER A 94 -26.08 11.63 19.69
CA SER A 94 -25.87 12.56 18.56
C SER A 94 -25.12 11.87 17.40
N PHE A 95 -24.49 10.71 17.63
CA PHE A 95 -23.86 9.95 16.56
C PHE A 95 -24.91 9.22 15.72
N ASN A 96 -24.89 9.45 14.42
CA ASN A 96 -25.80 8.82 13.46
C ASN A 96 -25.09 8.59 12.11
N ALA A 97 -25.79 8.01 11.14
CA ALA A 97 -25.23 7.68 9.83
C ALA A 97 -24.62 8.88 9.07
N ASN A 98 -25.09 10.11 9.34
CA ASN A 98 -24.54 11.31 8.71
C ASN A 98 -23.12 11.64 9.20
N ASN A 99 -22.71 11.07 10.32
CA ASN A 99 -21.34 11.19 10.83
C ASN A 99 -20.35 10.31 10.04
N ILE A 100 -20.85 9.32 9.29
CA ILE A 100 -20.03 8.48 8.44
C ILE A 100 -19.72 9.27 7.15
N LYS A 101 -18.44 9.59 6.95
CA LYS A 101 -17.97 10.41 5.82
C LYS A 101 -17.45 9.57 4.66
N GLY A 102 -17.18 8.30 4.91
CA GLY A 102 -16.69 7.38 3.87
C GLY A 102 -16.29 6.04 4.41
N TYR A 103 -15.81 5.22 3.48
CA TYR A 103 -15.37 3.85 3.74
C TYR A 103 -13.92 3.68 3.32
N ARG A 104 -13.21 2.78 3.96
CA ARG A 104 -11.85 2.40 3.61
C ARG A 104 -11.66 0.91 3.77
N ILE A 105 -10.71 0.35 3.04
CA ILE A 105 -10.26 -1.02 3.26
C ILE A 105 -9.01 -0.96 4.14
N VAL A 106 -9.04 -1.69 5.24
CA VAL A 106 -7.90 -1.84 6.15
C VAL A 106 -7.24 -3.17 5.84
N TYR A 107 -6.00 -3.12 5.38
CA TYR A 107 -5.17 -4.30 5.15
C TYR A 107 -4.27 -4.56 6.37
N ARG A 108 -4.17 -5.82 6.75
CA ARG A 108 -3.20 -6.30 7.75
C ARG A 108 -2.41 -7.45 7.14
N THR A 109 -1.10 -7.34 7.15
CA THR A 109 -0.19 -8.37 6.63
C THR A 109 -0.41 -9.70 7.32
N GLY A 110 -0.37 -10.81 6.57
CA GLY A 110 -0.33 -12.16 7.10
C GLY A 110 1.01 -12.45 7.80
N PHE A 111 1.03 -13.54 8.57
CA PHE A 111 2.24 -13.96 9.30
C PHE A 111 3.45 -14.16 8.38
N PHE A 112 3.25 -14.85 7.27
CA PHE A 112 4.31 -15.12 6.27
C PHE A 112 4.89 -13.83 5.68
N THR A 113 4.04 -12.91 5.22
CA THR A 113 4.47 -11.62 4.67
C THR A 113 5.19 -10.78 5.73
N LYS A 114 4.70 -10.81 6.99
CA LYS A 114 5.35 -10.11 8.10
C LYS A 114 6.75 -10.66 8.37
N SER A 115 6.92 -11.98 8.36
CA SER A 115 8.22 -12.63 8.57
C SER A 115 9.21 -12.27 7.46
N LEU A 116 8.79 -12.27 6.19
CA LEU A 116 9.63 -11.87 5.06
C LEU A 116 10.06 -10.40 5.17
N LEU A 117 9.16 -9.51 5.57
CA LEU A 117 9.48 -8.09 5.74
C LEU A 117 10.45 -7.84 6.90
N GLN A 118 10.39 -8.62 7.98
CA GLN A 118 11.34 -8.53 9.09
C GLN A 118 12.76 -8.96 8.71
N GLY A 119 12.90 -9.89 7.74
CA GLY A 119 14.18 -10.32 7.19
C GLY A 119 14.74 -9.41 6.08
N ALA A 120 14.00 -8.37 5.66
CA ALA A 120 14.45 -7.47 4.61
C ALA A 120 15.52 -6.50 5.14
N SER A 121 16.60 -6.31 4.36
CA SER A 121 17.61 -5.28 4.61
C SER A 121 17.16 -3.94 4.05
N ALA A 122 17.71 -2.84 4.61
CA ALA A 122 17.46 -1.49 4.12
C ALA A 122 18.72 -0.93 3.44
N GLU A 123 18.57 -0.39 2.24
CA GLU A 123 19.66 0.17 1.44
C GLU A 123 19.41 1.65 1.15
N LEU A 124 20.37 2.50 1.51
CA LEU A 124 20.30 3.93 1.22
C LEU A 124 20.50 4.18 -0.27
N MET A 125 19.52 4.82 -0.89
CA MET A 125 19.63 5.21 -2.29
C MET A 125 20.47 6.52 -2.39
N PRO A 126 21.53 6.57 -3.22
CA PRO A 126 22.28 7.80 -3.41
C PRO A 126 21.37 8.90 -3.96
N GLU A 127 21.55 10.12 -3.49
CA GLU A 127 20.83 11.27 -4.02
C GLU A 127 21.14 11.43 -5.50
N ALA A 128 20.11 11.55 -6.34
CA ALA A 128 20.30 11.95 -7.72
C ALA A 128 20.97 13.33 -7.73
N LYS A 129 22.14 13.44 -8.35
CA LYS A 129 22.82 14.73 -8.54
C LYS A 129 21.81 15.68 -9.19
N LYS A 130 21.45 16.76 -8.50
CA LYS A 130 20.67 17.84 -9.11
C LYS A 130 21.51 18.38 -10.27
N ASN A 131 21.13 18.10 -11.50
CA ASN A 131 21.66 18.83 -12.64
C ASN A 131 21.32 20.29 -12.41
N LYS A 132 22.32 21.09 -12.12
CA LYS A 132 22.21 22.54 -12.21
C LYS A 132 21.86 22.83 -13.67
N SER A 133 20.62 23.26 -13.90
CA SER A 133 20.25 23.85 -15.19
C SER A 133 21.22 25.00 -15.47
N THR A 134 22.06 24.80 -16.47
CA THR A 134 22.88 25.85 -17.07
C THR A 134 21.89 26.83 -17.69
N THR A 135 21.80 28.01 -17.13
CA THR A 135 21.16 29.17 -17.75
C THR A 135 21.94 29.46 -19.05
N PRO A 136 21.29 29.59 -20.22
CA PRO A 136 21.97 30.13 -21.38
C PRO A 136 22.15 31.62 -21.12
N THR A 137 23.36 32.04 -21.06
CA THR A 137 23.72 33.47 -21.19
C THR A 137 23.69 33.81 -22.66
N GLU A 138 22.98 34.88 -23.01
CA GLU A 138 23.06 35.58 -24.31
C GLU A 138 24.50 35.91 -24.71
#